data_1a1ac5ec4a022673516c3770283a9316
#
_entry.id   1a1ac5ec4a022673516c3770283a9316
#
_cell.length_a   1.000
_cell.length_b   1.000
_cell.length_c   1.000
_cell.angle_alpha   90.00
_cell.angle_beta   90.00
_cell.angle_gamma   90.00
#
_symmetry.space_group_name_H-M   'P 1'
#
loop_
_entity.id
_entity.type
_entity.pdbx_description
1 polymer ?
#
loop_
_entity_poly.entity_id
_entity_poly.type
_entity_poly.pdbx_seq_one_letter_code
_entity_poly.pdbx_strand_id
1 'polypeptide(L)'
;MCDNNLVILIGNPNVGKSSIFNRLTGDNQHTGNWTGKTVECAEGKLKCNKDIFIVDLPGIYTLCAANAEEICSKNFLLQHKDALVLVVVDGNNIYKSLTLIEEVSNITSNVIICINQYKSAVKSGTKINIDKLKEILKIPIVTTEATDRSSLEILNNIINININNHFPTPIKHRKLDKENIIKEVVDDKCNDRQRKLDKIFTSKVTGIPIMFLLLAMVLYITIIGANYPSDFLSYIFAKGGEYLYEFLNYISLPSYIISLICDGVYRTVTWVVAVMLPPMAIFFPIFSLLENFGYLPRVAFNLDRVFCKANCSGKQALTMCMGFGCNACGVTGCRIINNREQRLNAIVTNNFVPCNGRFPTLISIITIFMTSYFSSKLRSLVSALILTGFIILSIIVSMGISFLLSKTILKNGNKDFVMEMPKYKKPKIFATIYESIKNRAVFVLLRALVVALPAGAIIWLCGNIKINDYTILSYIVNFLNPIGKVFGLDGEILIALLLGFPANEIVIPIMLMAYCGSSTLVECSDLGALSNLLVSNGWTIKTAICMIIIVLMHFPCSTTCLTIYKETKSKLWTLISILLPTITGLIFCFLTNIVM
;
A
#
# COMPACT_ATOMS: atom_id res chain seq x y z
N MET A 1 -17.89 9.92 -38.00
CA MET A 1 -18.92 8.89 -37.62
C MET A 1 -20.25 9.64 -37.62
N CYS A 2 -21.29 9.10 -38.24
CA CYS A 2 -22.61 9.72 -38.14
C CYS A 2 -23.11 9.55 -36.72
N ASP A 3 -23.50 10.61 -36.04
CA ASP A 3 -23.92 10.62 -34.62
C ASP A 3 -25.16 9.74 -34.37
N ASN A 4 -25.94 9.44 -35.40
CA ASN A 4 -27.14 8.62 -35.32
C ASN A 4 -26.90 7.14 -34.96
N ASN A 5 -25.66 6.62 -35.07
CA ASN A 5 -25.31 5.23 -34.73
C ASN A 5 -24.26 5.14 -33.62
N LEU A 6 -24.11 6.21 -32.84
CA LEU A 6 -23.13 6.29 -31.77
C LEU A 6 -23.80 6.19 -30.38
N VAL A 7 -23.30 5.28 -29.54
CA VAL A 7 -23.67 5.15 -28.13
C VAL A 7 -22.48 5.51 -27.27
N ILE A 8 -22.66 6.44 -26.36
CA ILE A 8 -21.62 6.91 -25.45
C ILE A 8 -21.89 6.38 -24.05
N LEU A 9 -20.97 5.60 -23.48
CA LEU A 9 -21.03 5.20 -22.07
C LEU A 9 -20.30 6.22 -21.20
N ILE A 10 -21.01 6.73 -20.20
CA ILE A 10 -20.48 7.66 -19.21
C ILE A 10 -20.97 7.23 -17.81
N GLY A 11 -20.20 7.52 -16.78
CA GLY A 11 -20.57 7.20 -15.40
C GLY A 11 -19.43 7.41 -14.44
N ASN A 12 -19.73 7.31 -13.14
CA ASN A 12 -18.72 7.48 -12.10
C ASN A 12 -17.68 6.34 -12.16
N PRO A 13 -16.47 6.54 -11.63
CA PRO A 13 -15.51 5.45 -11.45
C PRO A 13 -16.12 4.28 -10.66
N ASN A 14 -15.76 3.05 -11.02
CA ASN A 14 -16.15 1.80 -10.34
C ASN A 14 -17.65 1.42 -10.36
N VAL A 15 -18.48 2.07 -11.16
CA VAL A 15 -19.91 1.68 -11.35
C VAL A 15 -20.10 0.45 -12.22
N GLY A 16 -19.02 -0.14 -12.74
CA GLY A 16 -19.06 -1.30 -13.63
C GLY A 16 -19.28 -0.97 -15.10
N LYS A 17 -18.96 0.26 -15.53
CA LYS A 17 -19.08 0.77 -16.89
C LYS A 17 -18.33 -0.12 -17.90
N SER A 18 -17.04 -0.36 -17.70
CA SER A 18 -16.22 -1.23 -18.57
C SER A 18 -16.69 -2.69 -18.59
N SER A 19 -17.31 -3.17 -17.51
CA SER A 19 -17.94 -4.51 -17.50
C SER A 19 -19.14 -4.58 -18.41
N ILE A 20 -19.97 -3.52 -18.45
CA ILE A 20 -21.11 -3.40 -19.38
C ILE A 20 -20.58 -3.28 -20.80
N PHE A 21 -19.59 -2.42 -21.04
CA PHE A 21 -18.95 -2.23 -22.35
C PHE A 21 -18.45 -3.57 -22.92
N ASN A 22 -17.62 -4.30 -22.17
CA ASN A 22 -17.05 -5.58 -22.62
C ASN A 22 -18.13 -6.62 -22.94
N ARG A 23 -19.22 -6.63 -22.20
CA ARG A 23 -20.35 -7.54 -22.47
C ARG A 23 -21.15 -7.16 -23.69
N LEU A 24 -21.35 -5.87 -23.93
CA LEU A 24 -22.08 -5.35 -25.09
C LEU A 24 -21.28 -5.52 -26.39
N THR A 25 -19.96 -5.37 -26.33
CA THR A 25 -19.05 -5.49 -27.50
C THR A 25 -18.51 -6.89 -27.73
N GLY A 26 -18.54 -7.77 -26.70
CA GLY A 26 -18.04 -9.15 -26.79
C GLY A 26 -16.52 -9.24 -26.77
N ASP A 27 -15.84 -8.49 -25.88
CA ASP A 27 -14.40 -8.45 -25.64
C ASP A 27 -13.53 -7.96 -26.84
N ASN A 28 -14.13 -7.44 -27.91
CA ASN A 28 -13.42 -6.82 -29.02
C ASN A 28 -13.14 -5.34 -28.69
N GLN A 29 -12.13 -5.11 -27.86
CA GLN A 29 -11.66 -3.75 -27.55
C GLN A 29 -10.61 -3.30 -28.58
N HIS A 30 -10.87 -2.20 -29.25
CA HIS A 30 -9.83 -1.37 -29.83
C HIS A 30 -9.60 -0.16 -28.91
N THR A 31 -8.47 -0.16 -28.18
CA THR A 31 -8.02 1.02 -27.45
C THR A 31 -7.51 2.03 -28.46
N GLY A 32 -8.27 3.07 -28.74
CA GLY A 32 -7.88 4.17 -29.59
C GLY A 32 -7.37 5.35 -28.77
N ASN A 33 -6.14 5.80 -29.04
CA ASN A 33 -5.68 7.11 -28.58
C ASN A 33 -6.26 8.18 -29.51
N TRP A 34 -7.15 8.99 -29.00
CA TRP A 34 -7.61 10.17 -29.76
C TRP A 34 -6.45 11.16 -29.94
N THR A 35 -6.25 11.60 -31.18
CA THR A 35 -5.18 12.49 -31.60
C THR A 35 -5.03 13.69 -30.65
N GLY A 36 -3.95 13.68 -29.86
CA GLY A 36 -3.48 14.81 -29.06
C GLY A 36 -3.66 14.77 -27.55
N LYS A 37 -4.17 13.66 -26.91
CA LYS A 37 -4.31 13.59 -25.44
C LYS A 37 -4.00 12.20 -24.86
N THR A 38 -3.44 12.19 -23.66
CA THR A 38 -3.00 11.04 -22.85
C THR A 38 -4.12 10.21 -22.19
N VAL A 39 -5.38 10.33 -22.63
CA VAL A 39 -6.53 9.66 -22.04
C VAL A 39 -7.03 8.58 -22.98
N GLU A 40 -7.03 7.32 -22.53
CA GLU A 40 -7.48 6.16 -23.30
C GLU A 40 -9.01 6.04 -23.24
N CYS A 41 -9.68 6.05 -24.40
CA CYS A 41 -11.09 5.69 -24.57
C CYS A 41 -11.16 4.33 -25.27
N ALA A 42 -12.07 3.45 -24.82
CA ALA A 42 -12.30 2.18 -25.49
C ALA A 42 -13.45 2.31 -26.48
N GLU A 43 -13.25 1.80 -27.72
CA GLU A 43 -14.23 1.80 -28.79
C GLU A 43 -14.55 0.37 -29.21
N GLY A 44 -15.81 0.11 -29.55
CA GLY A 44 -16.25 -1.21 -29.98
C GLY A 44 -17.57 -1.15 -30.75
N LYS A 45 -17.92 -2.25 -31.40
CA LYS A 45 -19.21 -2.42 -32.08
C LYS A 45 -20.16 -3.24 -31.22
N LEU A 46 -21.44 -2.89 -31.24
CA LEU A 46 -22.45 -3.66 -30.53
C LEU A 46 -22.55 -5.09 -31.10
N LYS A 47 -22.52 -6.11 -30.25
CA LYS A 47 -22.53 -7.51 -30.66
C LYS A 47 -23.81 -7.90 -31.43
N CYS A 48 -24.93 -7.32 -31.06
CA CYS A 48 -26.24 -7.61 -31.66
C CYS A 48 -26.51 -6.80 -32.93
N ASN A 49 -25.84 -5.65 -33.12
CA ASN A 49 -25.98 -4.80 -34.30
C ASN A 49 -24.64 -4.10 -34.59
N LYS A 50 -23.93 -4.61 -35.60
CA LYS A 50 -22.58 -4.16 -35.96
C LYS A 50 -22.53 -2.73 -36.55
N ASP A 51 -23.67 -2.15 -36.86
CA ASP A 51 -23.76 -0.75 -37.35
C ASP A 51 -23.71 0.27 -36.22
N ILE A 52 -23.91 -0.18 -34.97
CA ILE A 52 -23.87 0.66 -33.78
C ILE A 52 -22.48 0.63 -33.15
N PHE A 53 -21.87 1.81 -33.01
CA PHE A 53 -20.62 2.00 -32.33
C PHE A 53 -20.84 2.39 -30.87
N ILE A 54 -20.04 1.84 -29.97
CA ILE A 54 -20.05 2.16 -28.54
C ILE A 54 -18.70 2.70 -28.15
N VAL A 55 -18.70 3.82 -27.43
CA VAL A 55 -17.49 4.47 -26.87
C VAL A 55 -17.60 4.48 -25.35
N ASP A 56 -16.60 3.92 -24.66
CA ASP A 56 -16.46 3.97 -23.20
C ASP A 56 -15.60 5.15 -22.80
N LEU A 57 -16.22 6.21 -22.25
CA LEU A 57 -15.51 7.38 -21.76
C LEU A 57 -14.90 7.11 -20.37
N PRO A 58 -13.83 7.82 -19.95
CA PRO A 58 -13.26 7.73 -18.62
C PRO A 58 -14.31 7.93 -17.52
N GLY A 59 -14.11 7.27 -16.37
CA GLY A 59 -14.99 7.44 -15.21
C GLY A 59 -14.81 8.81 -14.58
N ILE A 60 -15.88 9.61 -14.53
CA ILE A 60 -15.88 10.98 -14.00
C ILE A 60 -17.03 11.20 -13.02
N TYR A 61 -16.85 12.16 -12.10
CA TYR A 61 -17.90 12.55 -11.15
C TYR A 61 -18.70 13.76 -11.60
N THR A 62 -18.09 14.64 -12.39
CA THR A 62 -18.62 15.92 -12.85
C THR A 62 -18.02 16.28 -14.19
N LEU A 63 -18.70 17.12 -14.94
CA LEU A 63 -18.23 17.72 -16.21
C LEU A 63 -17.64 19.14 -16.01
N CYS A 64 -17.32 19.52 -14.77
CA CYS A 64 -16.77 20.83 -14.44
C CYS A 64 -15.34 21.08 -14.96
N ALA A 65 -14.73 20.10 -15.66
CA ALA A 65 -13.46 20.22 -16.37
C ALA A 65 -12.24 20.55 -15.48
N ALA A 66 -12.20 19.96 -14.28
CA ALA A 66 -11.07 20.08 -13.35
C ALA A 66 -9.89 19.17 -13.71
N ASN A 67 -10.15 18.00 -14.30
CA ASN A 67 -9.16 16.98 -14.66
C ASN A 67 -9.14 16.68 -16.16
N ALA A 68 -8.03 16.12 -16.66
CA ALA A 68 -7.89 15.76 -18.08
C ALA A 68 -8.99 14.80 -18.57
N GLU A 69 -9.43 13.87 -17.73
CA GLU A 69 -10.51 12.92 -18.01
C GLU A 69 -11.88 13.62 -18.14
N GLU A 70 -12.17 14.57 -17.26
CA GLU A 70 -13.40 15.37 -17.29
C GLU A 70 -13.44 16.28 -18.51
N ILE A 71 -12.31 16.93 -18.85
CA ILE A 71 -12.18 17.75 -20.05
C ILE A 71 -12.40 16.91 -21.31
N CYS A 72 -11.80 15.72 -21.38
CA CYS A 72 -11.94 14.80 -22.49
C CYS A 72 -13.41 14.37 -22.67
N SER A 73 -14.05 13.91 -21.61
CA SER A 73 -15.44 13.46 -21.62
C SER A 73 -16.41 14.59 -21.98
N LYS A 74 -16.21 15.78 -21.44
CA LYS A 74 -17.02 16.97 -21.77
C LYS A 74 -16.90 17.37 -23.23
N ASN A 75 -15.67 17.46 -23.76
CA ASN A 75 -15.44 17.83 -25.15
C ASN A 75 -16.03 16.80 -26.11
N PHE A 76 -15.93 15.51 -25.77
CA PHE A 76 -16.52 14.43 -26.55
C PHE A 76 -18.04 14.53 -26.61
N LEU A 77 -18.70 14.75 -25.47
CA LEU A 77 -20.16 14.97 -25.43
C LEU A 77 -20.61 16.22 -26.19
N LEU A 78 -19.82 17.30 -26.15
CA LEU A 78 -20.15 18.52 -26.87
C LEU A 78 -19.99 18.39 -28.40
N GLN A 79 -19.09 17.51 -28.86
CA GLN A 79 -18.89 17.20 -30.27
C GLN A 79 -19.99 16.25 -30.82
N HIS A 80 -20.55 15.38 -29.98
CA HIS A 80 -21.54 14.36 -30.37
C HIS A 80 -22.85 14.52 -29.59
N LYS A 81 -23.52 15.67 -29.73
CA LYS A 81 -24.73 16.01 -28.96
C LYS A 81 -25.95 15.14 -29.31
N ASP A 82 -25.99 14.63 -30.53
CA ASP A 82 -27.11 13.83 -31.04
C ASP A 82 -26.92 12.32 -30.74
N ALA A 83 -25.76 11.91 -30.28
CA ALA A 83 -25.48 10.52 -29.88
C ALA A 83 -26.32 10.10 -28.68
N LEU A 84 -26.62 8.80 -28.61
CA LEU A 84 -27.30 8.20 -27.46
C LEU A 84 -26.33 8.07 -26.27
N VAL A 85 -26.61 8.76 -25.18
CA VAL A 85 -25.76 8.71 -23.97
C VAL A 85 -26.35 7.76 -22.93
N LEU A 86 -25.61 6.71 -22.61
CA LEU A 86 -25.92 5.76 -21.55
C LEU A 86 -25.18 6.14 -20.27
N VAL A 87 -25.89 6.71 -19.30
CA VAL A 87 -25.32 7.07 -18.00
C VAL A 87 -25.39 5.87 -17.07
N VAL A 88 -24.23 5.25 -16.79
CA VAL A 88 -24.13 4.08 -15.90
C VAL A 88 -24.04 4.54 -14.45
N VAL A 89 -24.97 4.04 -13.62
CA VAL A 89 -25.14 4.42 -12.22
C VAL A 89 -25.01 3.18 -11.34
N ASP A 90 -24.36 3.29 -10.20
CA ASP A 90 -24.34 2.22 -9.19
C ASP A 90 -25.64 2.22 -8.38
N GLY A 91 -26.39 1.11 -8.44
CA GLY A 91 -27.62 0.89 -7.66
C GLY A 91 -27.40 0.98 -6.15
N ASN A 92 -26.17 0.79 -5.67
CA ASN A 92 -25.86 0.96 -4.25
C ASN A 92 -25.69 2.42 -3.84
N ASN A 93 -25.44 3.35 -4.79
CA ASN A 93 -25.18 4.75 -4.47
C ASN A 93 -25.60 5.72 -5.59
N ILE A 94 -26.92 5.83 -5.79
CA ILE A 94 -27.51 6.70 -6.82
C ILE A 94 -27.19 8.18 -6.56
N TYR A 95 -27.12 8.61 -5.29
CA TYR A 95 -26.89 10.01 -4.92
C TYR A 95 -25.70 10.65 -5.64
N LYS A 96 -24.58 9.94 -5.71
CA LYS A 96 -23.36 10.44 -6.34
C LYS A 96 -23.49 10.68 -7.85
N SER A 97 -24.35 9.91 -8.50
CA SER A 97 -24.53 10.00 -9.95
C SER A 97 -25.55 11.05 -10.36
N LEU A 98 -26.37 11.58 -9.43
CA LEU A 98 -27.36 12.60 -9.73
C LEU A 98 -26.73 13.89 -10.30
N THR A 99 -25.53 14.25 -9.83
CA THR A 99 -24.80 15.42 -10.37
C THR A 99 -24.41 15.22 -11.84
N LEU A 100 -23.85 14.05 -12.14
CA LEU A 100 -23.46 13.72 -13.51
C LEU A 100 -24.69 13.59 -14.43
N ILE A 101 -25.79 13.00 -13.96
CA ILE A 101 -27.06 12.92 -14.70
C ILE A 101 -27.57 14.30 -15.05
N GLU A 102 -27.58 15.23 -14.08
CA GLU A 102 -27.98 16.63 -14.29
C GLU A 102 -27.12 17.32 -15.33
N GLU A 103 -25.79 17.21 -15.22
CA GLU A 103 -24.83 17.84 -16.12
C GLU A 103 -24.89 17.27 -17.54
N VAL A 104 -25.02 15.95 -17.69
CA VAL A 104 -25.17 15.28 -19.00
C VAL A 104 -26.48 15.69 -19.65
N SER A 105 -27.59 15.72 -18.90
CA SER A 105 -28.91 16.11 -19.40
C SER A 105 -28.99 17.58 -19.83
N ASN A 106 -28.08 18.43 -19.34
CA ASN A 106 -27.94 19.81 -19.79
C ASN A 106 -27.22 19.92 -21.14
N ILE A 107 -26.43 18.91 -21.54
CA ILE A 107 -25.69 18.91 -22.81
C ILE A 107 -26.48 18.23 -23.92
N THR A 108 -27.05 17.05 -23.66
CA THR A 108 -27.80 16.27 -24.65
C THR A 108 -29.18 15.86 -24.13
N SER A 109 -30.13 15.74 -25.06
CA SER A 109 -31.49 15.27 -24.77
C SER A 109 -31.64 13.76 -24.90
N ASN A 110 -30.70 13.06 -25.52
CA ASN A 110 -30.78 11.64 -25.81
C ASN A 110 -30.04 10.82 -24.74
N VAL A 111 -30.65 10.70 -23.53
CA VAL A 111 -30.04 10.09 -22.36
C VAL A 111 -30.87 8.89 -21.86
N ILE A 112 -30.18 7.79 -21.55
CA ILE A 112 -30.74 6.63 -20.84
C ILE A 112 -29.93 6.42 -19.57
N ILE A 113 -30.60 6.18 -18.44
CA ILE A 113 -29.96 5.85 -17.17
C ILE A 113 -29.93 4.32 -17.02
N CYS A 114 -28.73 3.78 -16.85
CA CYS A 114 -28.49 2.37 -16.62
C CYS A 114 -28.09 2.15 -15.15
N ILE A 115 -29.01 1.63 -14.32
CA ILE A 115 -28.71 1.30 -12.92
C ILE A 115 -28.10 -0.09 -12.87
N ASN A 116 -26.77 -0.13 -12.77
CA ASN A 116 -26.01 -1.37 -12.65
C ASN A 116 -25.94 -1.85 -11.19
N GLN A 117 -25.63 -3.12 -10.99
CA GLN A 117 -25.58 -3.78 -9.67
C GLN A 117 -26.93 -3.72 -8.90
N TYR A 118 -28.05 -3.63 -9.62
CA TYR A 118 -29.37 -3.49 -9.01
C TYR A 118 -29.73 -4.66 -8.09
N LYS A 119 -29.52 -5.92 -8.54
CA LYS A 119 -29.77 -7.12 -7.72
C LYS A 119 -28.90 -7.15 -6.47
N SER A 120 -27.67 -6.68 -6.58
CA SER A 120 -26.74 -6.53 -5.46
C SER A 120 -27.23 -5.48 -4.46
N ALA A 121 -27.74 -4.35 -4.93
CA ALA A 121 -28.33 -3.30 -4.11
C ALA A 121 -29.57 -3.81 -3.34
N VAL A 122 -30.45 -4.51 -4.01
CA VAL A 122 -31.63 -5.12 -3.37
C VAL A 122 -31.24 -6.17 -2.32
N LYS A 123 -30.28 -7.04 -2.61
CA LYS A 123 -29.74 -8.01 -1.64
C LYS A 123 -29.08 -7.34 -0.43
N SER A 124 -28.49 -6.17 -0.61
CA SER A 124 -27.90 -5.38 0.48
C SER A 124 -28.93 -4.57 1.29
N GLY A 125 -30.22 -4.67 0.97
CA GLY A 125 -31.31 -4.03 1.69
C GLY A 125 -31.68 -2.62 1.20
N THR A 126 -31.09 -2.16 0.11
CA THR A 126 -31.43 -0.88 -0.53
C THR A 126 -32.60 -1.11 -1.50
N LYS A 127 -33.78 -0.61 -1.19
CA LYS A 127 -34.93 -0.63 -2.10
C LYS A 127 -34.99 0.69 -2.86
N ILE A 128 -34.94 0.61 -4.19
CA ILE A 128 -35.03 1.77 -5.08
C ILE A 128 -36.40 1.74 -5.75
N ASN A 129 -37.17 2.80 -5.59
CA ASN A 129 -38.44 2.96 -6.31
C ASN A 129 -38.15 3.54 -7.69
N ILE A 130 -38.02 2.64 -8.68
CA ILE A 130 -37.65 2.99 -10.06
C ILE A 130 -38.73 3.84 -10.72
N ASP A 131 -40.00 3.58 -10.42
CA ASP A 131 -41.14 4.27 -11.06
C ASP A 131 -41.17 5.74 -10.59
N LYS A 132 -40.97 5.99 -9.28
CA LYS A 132 -40.84 7.35 -8.77
C LYS A 132 -39.58 8.06 -9.35
N LEU A 133 -38.47 7.36 -9.50
CA LEU A 133 -37.27 7.93 -10.09
C LEU A 133 -37.49 8.30 -11.56
N LYS A 134 -38.25 7.47 -12.33
CA LYS A 134 -38.65 7.78 -13.71
C LYS A 134 -39.55 9.00 -13.78
N GLU A 135 -40.51 9.12 -12.87
CA GLU A 135 -41.44 10.29 -12.81
C GLU A 135 -40.69 11.58 -12.50
N ILE A 136 -39.73 11.55 -11.57
CA ILE A 136 -38.96 12.73 -11.16
C ILE A 136 -37.97 13.17 -12.24
N LEU A 137 -37.20 12.21 -12.79
CA LEU A 137 -36.15 12.53 -13.77
C LEU A 137 -36.71 12.66 -15.20
N LYS A 138 -37.83 12.02 -15.50
CA LYS A 138 -38.44 11.95 -16.84
C LYS A 138 -37.47 11.43 -17.93
N ILE A 139 -36.54 10.56 -17.54
CA ILE A 139 -35.54 9.91 -18.39
C ILE A 139 -35.80 8.39 -18.35
N PRO A 140 -35.63 7.66 -19.47
CA PRO A 140 -35.71 6.21 -19.47
C PRO A 140 -34.66 5.59 -18.51
N ILE A 141 -35.11 4.67 -17.65
CA ILE A 141 -34.25 4.00 -16.67
C ILE A 141 -34.32 2.49 -16.93
N VAL A 142 -33.15 1.87 -17.00
CA VAL A 142 -32.96 0.43 -17.18
C VAL A 142 -32.16 -0.11 -16.00
N THR A 143 -32.61 -1.22 -15.43
CA THR A 143 -31.85 -1.91 -14.38
C THR A 143 -31.03 -3.03 -14.99
N THR A 144 -29.75 -3.08 -14.65
CA THR A 144 -28.83 -4.09 -15.18
C THR A 144 -28.02 -4.75 -14.08
N GLU A 145 -27.56 -5.94 -14.38
CA GLU A 145 -26.49 -6.63 -13.66
C GLU A 145 -25.49 -7.08 -14.71
N ALA A 146 -24.27 -6.56 -14.69
CA ALA A 146 -23.26 -6.86 -15.71
C ALA A 146 -22.93 -8.36 -15.84
N THR A 147 -23.24 -9.16 -14.82
CA THR A 147 -23.06 -10.62 -14.81
C THR A 147 -24.25 -11.39 -15.35
N ASP A 148 -25.42 -10.75 -15.54
CA ASP A 148 -26.68 -11.40 -15.93
C ASP A 148 -27.01 -11.12 -17.40
N ARG A 149 -27.07 -12.19 -18.21
CA ARG A 149 -27.35 -12.12 -19.65
C ARG A 149 -28.73 -11.53 -19.96
N SER A 150 -29.73 -11.90 -19.21
CA SER A 150 -31.11 -11.43 -19.46
C SER A 150 -31.26 -9.92 -19.30
N SER A 151 -30.60 -9.33 -18.32
CA SER A 151 -30.65 -7.88 -18.10
C SER A 151 -29.89 -7.10 -19.19
N LEU A 152 -28.86 -7.69 -19.78
CA LEU A 152 -28.12 -7.10 -20.89
C LEU A 152 -28.86 -7.20 -22.21
N GLU A 153 -29.64 -8.26 -22.44
CA GLU A 153 -30.55 -8.36 -23.62
C GLU A 153 -31.62 -7.29 -23.61
N ILE A 154 -32.19 -7.00 -22.43
CA ILE A 154 -33.15 -5.89 -22.25
C ILE A 154 -32.49 -4.57 -22.57
N LEU A 155 -31.26 -4.33 -22.09
CA LEU A 155 -30.48 -3.12 -22.37
C LEU A 155 -30.21 -2.97 -23.88
N ASN A 156 -29.80 -4.05 -24.57
CA ASN A 156 -29.59 -4.07 -26.01
C ASN A 156 -30.85 -3.71 -26.79
N ASN A 157 -32.00 -4.29 -26.44
CA ASN A 157 -33.27 -3.99 -27.08
C ASN A 157 -33.65 -2.50 -26.91
N ILE A 158 -33.43 -1.95 -25.72
CA ILE A 158 -33.71 -0.55 -25.42
C ILE A 158 -32.77 0.38 -26.21
N ILE A 159 -31.49 0.04 -26.34
CA ILE A 159 -30.53 0.77 -27.16
C ILE A 159 -30.98 0.79 -28.62
N ASN A 160 -31.33 -0.38 -29.19
CA ASN A 160 -31.78 -0.48 -30.59
C ASN A 160 -33.06 0.31 -30.88
N ILE A 161 -34.03 0.34 -29.94
CA ILE A 161 -35.26 1.11 -30.09
C ILE A 161 -35.02 2.61 -30.02
N ASN A 162 -34.12 3.03 -29.13
CA ASN A 162 -33.97 4.45 -28.77
C ASN A 162 -32.86 5.19 -29.54
N ILE A 163 -32.02 4.48 -30.29
CA ILE A 163 -30.93 5.12 -31.03
C ILE A 163 -31.45 6.10 -32.11
N ASN A 164 -32.64 5.84 -32.62
CA ASN A 164 -33.29 6.70 -33.62
C ASN A 164 -34.40 7.60 -33.05
N ASN A 165 -34.70 7.49 -31.75
CA ASN A 165 -35.77 8.27 -31.13
C ASN A 165 -35.14 9.32 -30.19
N HIS A 166 -35.22 10.59 -30.61
CA HIS A 166 -34.86 11.70 -29.72
C HIS A 166 -35.94 11.86 -28.64
N PHE A 167 -35.57 11.60 -27.38
CA PHE A 167 -36.46 11.88 -26.26
C PHE A 167 -36.50 13.37 -25.95
N PRO A 168 -37.70 13.97 -25.82
CA PRO A 168 -37.84 15.30 -25.30
C PRO A 168 -37.43 15.27 -23.80
N THR A 169 -36.24 15.71 -23.48
CA THR A 169 -35.84 15.84 -22.08
C THR A 169 -36.32 17.16 -21.51
N PRO A 170 -37.14 17.13 -20.48
CA PRO A 170 -37.66 18.34 -19.83
C PRO A 170 -36.70 18.95 -18.80
N ILE A 171 -35.48 18.42 -18.64
CA ILE A 171 -34.59 18.79 -17.51
C ILE A 171 -33.68 19.98 -17.85
N LYS A 172 -33.69 20.51 -19.08
CA LYS A 172 -32.90 21.71 -19.40
C LYS A 172 -33.16 22.82 -18.35
N HIS A 173 -32.11 23.14 -17.56
CA HIS A 173 -32.08 24.17 -16.54
C HIS A 173 -32.82 23.94 -15.21
N ARG A 174 -33.18 22.68 -14.86
CA ARG A 174 -33.75 22.39 -13.54
C ARG A 174 -32.63 21.91 -12.60
N LYS A 175 -32.36 22.69 -11.56
CA LYS A 175 -31.48 22.25 -10.47
C LYS A 175 -32.19 21.12 -9.71
N LEU A 176 -31.61 19.93 -9.70
CA LEU A 176 -32.18 18.78 -8.99
C LEU A 176 -31.99 18.93 -7.48
N ASP A 177 -33.05 18.85 -6.73
CA ASP A 177 -32.96 18.73 -5.27
C ASP A 177 -32.61 17.28 -4.90
N LYS A 178 -31.29 17.02 -4.85
CA LYS A 178 -30.73 15.68 -4.70
C LYS A 178 -31.11 15.02 -3.38
N GLU A 179 -31.24 15.82 -2.29
CA GLU A 179 -31.58 15.30 -0.97
C GLU A 179 -33.04 14.82 -0.92
N ASN A 180 -33.96 15.57 -1.49
CA ASN A 180 -35.38 15.20 -1.52
C ASN A 180 -35.62 14.01 -2.45
N ILE A 181 -34.99 13.99 -3.63
CA ILE A 181 -35.08 12.84 -4.56
C ILE A 181 -34.66 11.55 -3.87
N ILE A 182 -33.55 11.53 -3.14
CA ILE A 182 -33.07 10.33 -2.47
C ILE A 182 -34.01 9.89 -1.33
N LYS A 183 -34.54 10.84 -0.56
CA LYS A 183 -35.50 10.52 0.53
C LYS A 183 -36.79 9.89 -0.01
N GLU A 184 -37.24 10.29 -1.21
CA GLU A 184 -38.44 9.77 -1.82
C GLU A 184 -38.26 8.45 -2.58
N VAL A 185 -37.06 8.25 -3.17
CA VAL A 185 -36.78 7.14 -4.09
C VAL A 185 -36.10 5.97 -3.41
N VAL A 186 -35.29 6.21 -2.37
CA VAL A 186 -34.46 5.17 -1.75
C VAL A 186 -34.94 4.87 -0.33
N ASP A 187 -35.54 3.69 -0.14
CA ASP A 187 -35.85 3.14 1.19
C ASP A 187 -34.67 2.29 1.68
N ASP A 188 -33.85 2.83 2.55
CA ASP A 188 -32.56 2.27 2.95
C ASP A 188 -32.57 1.86 4.44
N LYS A 189 -33.25 0.73 4.75
CA LYS A 189 -33.26 0.15 6.11
C LYS A 189 -31.91 -0.38 6.57
N CYS A 190 -30.99 -0.66 5.63
CA CYS A 190 -29.65 -1.16 5.94
C CYS A 190 -28.68 -0.04 6.39
N ASN A 191 -29.01 1.22 6.11
CA ASN A 191 -28.14 2.37 6.33
C ASN A 191 -27.98 2.72 7.82
N ASP A 192 -28.93 2.36 8.68
CA ASP A 192 -28.86 2.73 10.11
C ASP A 192 -27.72 2.03 10.85
N ARG A 193 -27.46 0.75 10.56
CA ARG A 193 -26.31 0.03 11.15
C ARG A 193 -24.98 0.56 10.63
N GLN A 194 -24.91 0.83 9.33
CA GLN A 194 -23.70 1.40 8.73
C GLN A 194 -23.43 2.80 9.24
N ARG A 195 -24.45 3.66 9.31
CA ARG A 195 -24.34 5.01 9.89
C ARG A 195 -23.88 5.00 11.35
N LYS A 196 -24.40 4.07 12.16
CA LYS A 196 -23.95 3.90 13.56
C LYS A 196 -22.49 3.47 13.64
N LEU A 197 -22.06 2.50 12.83
CA LEU A 197 -20.67 2.04 12.76
C LEU A 197 -19.76 3.17 12.23
N ASP A 198 -20.16 3.84 11.17
CA ASP A 198 -19.39 4.96 10.62
C ASP A 198 -19.26 6.09 11.66
N LYS A 199 -20.34 6.41 12.40
CA LYS A 199 -20.28 7.41 13.48
C LYS A 199 -19.29 7.05 14.58
N ILE A 200 -19.14 5.75 14.90
CA ILE A 200 -18.15 5.26 15.86
C ILE A 200 -16.73 5.33 15.27
N PHE A 201 -16.52 4.80 14.06
CA PHE A 201 -15.19 4.67 13.46
C PHE A 201 -14.66 5.98 12.86
N THR A 202 -15.51 6.93 12.48
CA THR A 202 -15.10 8.23 11.91
C THR A 202 -15.14 9.39 12.92
N SER A 203 -15.61 9.14 14.14
CA SER A 203 -15.57 10.15 15.21
C SER A 203 -14.14 10.40 15.68
N LYS A 204 -13.82 11.66 15.97
CA LYS A 204 -12.50 12.03 16.53
C LYS A 204 -12.26 11.42 17.91
N VAL A 205 -13.31 11.30 18.72
CA VAL A 205 -13.23 10.85 20.12
C VAL A 205 -13.11 9.32 20.21
N THR A 206 -13.84 8.58 19.40
CA THR A 206 -13.86 7.11 19.44
C THR A 206 -13.05 6.48 18.32
N GLY A 207 -13.08 7.03 17.11
CA GLY A 207 -12.43 6.45 15.94
C GLY A 207 -10.89 6.47 16.01
N ILE A 208 -10.29 7.56 16.54
CA ILE A 208 -8.82 7.64 16.67
C ILE A 208 -8.30 6.64 17.72
N PRO A 209 -8.83 6.55 18.95
CA PRO A 209 -8.40 5.52 19.90
C PRO A 209 -8.60 4.09 19.40
N ILE A 210 -9.74 3.80 18.76
CA ILE A 210 -10.00 2.47 18.16
C ILE A 210 -8.96 2.14 17.09
N MET A 211 -8.58 3.13 16.27
CA MET A 211 -7.55 2.95 15.24
C MET A 211 -6.20 2.55 15.84
N PHE A 212 -5.74 3.27 16.88
CA PHE A 212 -4.48 2.95 17.56
C PHE A 212 -4.55 1.61 18.29
N LEU A 213 -5.67 1.32 18.96
CA LEU A 213 -5.86 0.03 19.65
C LEU A 213 -5.83 -1.14 18.67
N LEU A 214 -6.50 -1.00 17.53
CA LEU A 214 -6.55 -2.05 16.52
C LEU A 214 -5.19 -2.24 15.85
N LEU A 215 -4.46 -1.15 15.56
CA LEU A 215 -3.09 -1.24 15.05
C LEU A 215 -2.17 -1.94 16.06
N ALA A 216 -2.23 -1.54 17.33
CA ALA A 216 -1.45 -2.17 18.41
C ALA A 216 -1.80 -3.66 18.55
N MET A 217 -3.08 -4.02 18.47
CA MET A 217 -3.53 -5.42 18.51
C MET A 217 -2.98 -6.23 17.33
N VAL A 218 -3.02 -5.69 16.11
CA VAL A 218 -2.48 -6.37 14.91
C VAL A 218 -0.98 -6.59 15.06
N LEU A 219 -0.23 -5.57 15.48
CA LEU A 219 1.21 -5.68 15.71
C LEU A 219 1.53 -6.67 16.84
N TYR A 220 0.79 -6.62 17.94
CA TYR A 220 0.95 -7.56 19.07
C TYR A 220 0.75 -9.01 18.65
N ILE A 221 -0.35 -9.31 17.95
CA ILE A 221 -0.63 -10.66 17.43
C ILE A 221 0.45 -11.10 16.44
N THR A 222 0.94 -10.17 15.60
CA THR A 222 1.98 -10.47 14.63
C THR A 222 3.30 -10.81 15.30
N ILE A 223 3.75 -10.01 16.27
CA ILE A 223 5.04 -10.19 16.94
C ILE A 223 5.02 -11.47 17.80
N ILE A 224 4.04 -11.60 18.68
CA ILE A 224 3.99 -12.76 19.59
C ILE A 224 3.61 -14.04 18.85
N GLY A 225 2.65 -13.97 17.92
CA GLY A 225 2.22 -15.11 17.14
C GLY A 225 3.27 -15.64 16.18
N ALA A 226 4.24 -14.81 15.79
CA ALA A 226 5.33 -15.22 14.91
C ALA A 226 6.45 -15.99 15.64
N ASN A 227 6.64 -15.79 16.95
CA ASN A 227 7.77 -16.36 17.67
C ASN A 227 7.81 -17.89 17.57
N TYR A 228 6.70 -18.58 17.94
CA TYR A 228 6.66 -20.04 17.89
C TYR A 228 6.93 -20.63 16.49
N PRO A 229 6.29 -20.16 15.41
CA PRO A 229 6.61 -20.64 14.07
C PRO A 229 8.04 -20.28 13.63
N SER A 230 8.59 -19.15 14.05
CA SER A 230 9.97 -18.76 13.75
C SER A 230 10.98 -19.70 14.42
N ASP A 231 10.80 -19.99 15.72
CA ASP A 231 11.65 -20.92 16.47
C ASP A 231 11.59 -22.33 15.87
N PHE A 232 10.40 -22.78 15.50
CA PHE A 232 10.20 -24.07 14.85
C PHE A 232 10.91 -24.15 13.48
N LEU A 233 10.80 -23.12 12.66
CA LEU A 233 11.50 -23.05 11.38
C LEU A 233 13.02 -23.00 11.57
N SER A 234 13.51 -22.21 12.54
CA SER A 234 14.93 -22.12 12.86
C SER A 234 15.49 -23.48 13.29
N TYR A 235 14.74 -24.23 14.10
CA TYR A 235 15.12 -25.59 14.49
C TYR A 235 15.19 -26.56 13.30
N ILE A 236 14.20 -26.55 12.42
CA ILE A 236 14.20 -27.39 11.20
C ILE A 236 15.38 -27.03 10.30
N PHE A 237 15.62 -25.74 10.09
CA PHE A 237 16.72 -25.29 9.25
C PHE A 237 18.09 -25.58 9.87
N ALA A 238 18.24 -25.50 11.19
CA ALA A 238 19.47 -25.89 11.85
C ALA A 238 19.80 -27.37 11.59
N LYS A 239 18.83 -28.28 11.78
CA LYS A 239 19.00 -29.71 11.43
C LYS A 239 19.27 -29.91 9.95
N GLY A 240 18.55 -29.20 9.08
CA GLY A 240 18.80 -29.25 7.64
C GLY A 240 20.23 -28.84 7.26
N GLY A 241 20.79 -27.85 8.00
CA GLY A 241 22.18 -27.43 7.87
C GLY A 241 23.20 -28.51 8.24
N GLU A 242 22.94 -29.26 9.32
CA GLU A 242 23.77 -30.39 9.74
C GLU A 242 23.80 -31.48 8.66
N TYR A 243 22.63 -31.88 8.14
CA TYR A 243 22.54 -32.85 7.04
C TYR A 243 23.22 -32.36 5.77
N LEU A 244 23.07 -31.07 5.43
CA LEU A 244 23.72 -30.48 4.27
C LEU A 244 25.25 -30.52 4.42
N TYR A 245 25.74 -30.20 5.63
CA TYR A 245 27.18 -30.26 5.95
C TYR A 245 27.73 -31.68 5.83
N GLU A 246 27.06 -32.70 6.38
CA GLU A 246 27.43 -34.11 6.25
C GLU A 246 27.42 -34.57 4.78
N PHE A 247 26.39 -34.21 4.02
CA PHE A 247 26.27 -34.55 2.61
C PHE A 247 27.39 -33.95 1.76
N LEU A 248 27.76 -32.68 2.01
CA LEU A 248 28.84 -32.02 1.27
C LEU A 248 30.22 -32.59 1.64
N ASN A 249 30.40 -32.98 2.89
CA ASN A 249 31.60 -33.72 3.34
C ASN A 249 31.72 -35.10 2.67
N TYR A 250 30.59 -35.83 2.53
CA TYR A 250 30.56 -37.11 1.85
C TYR A 250 31.02 -37.01 0.38
N ILE A 251 30.69 -35.92 -0.29
CA ILE A 251 31.15 -35.63 -1.67
C ILE A 251 32.63 -35.21 -1.70
N SER A 252 33.28 -35.06 -0.56
CA SER A 252 34.70 -34.65 -0.43
C SER A 252 35.01 -33.28 -1.05
N LEU A 253 34.11 -32.31 -0.93
CA LEU A 253 34.36 -30.95 -1.35
C LEU A 253 35.40 -30.27 -0.45
N PRO A 254 36.16 -29.28 -0.95
CA PRO A 254 37.09 -28.49 -0.15
C PRO A 254 36.37 -27.79 1.01
N SER A 255 36.98 -27.78 2.20
CA SER A 255 36.37 -27.24 3.44
C SER A 255 35.91 -25.79 3.33
N TYR A 256 36.61 -24.96 2.55
CA TYR A 256 36.23 -23.57 2.32
C TYR A 256 34.95 -23.43 1.48
N ILE A 257 34.70 -24.36 0.54
CA ILE A 257 33.46 -24.37 -0.26
C ILE A 257 32.28 -24.83 0.63
N ILE A 258 32.50 -25.85 1.46
CA ILE A 258 31.49 -26.32 2.40
C ILE A 258 31.08 -25.20 3.37
N SER A 259 32.05 -24.49 3.96
CA SER A 259 31.77 -23.36 4.85
C SER A 259 31.08 -22.21 4.12
N LEU A 260 31.49 -21.87 2.90
CA LEU A 260 30.80 -20.86 2.10
C LEU A 260 29.32 -21.21 1.88
N ILE A 261 29.03 -22.46 1.54
CA ILE A 261 27.67 -22.91 1.26
C ILE A 261 26.87 -22.99 2.55
N CYS A 262 27.36 -23.67 3.60
CA CYS A 262 26.65 -23.92 4.82
C CYS A 262 26.59 -22.69 5.72
N ASP A 263 27.73 -22.09 6.07
CA ASP A 263 27.81 -20.99 7.02
C ASP A 263 27.51 -19.63 6.40
N GLY A 264 27.85 -19.45 5.12
CA GLY A 264 27.58 -18.22 4.39
C GLY A 264 26.17 -18.18 3.81
N VAL A 265 25.93 -18.96 2.78
CA VAL A 265 24.70 -18.86 1.98
C VAL A 265 23.51 -19.49 2.70
N TYR A 266 23.60 -20.76 3.09
CA TYR A 266 22.50 -21.49 3.70
C TYR A 266 22.04 -20.83 5.00
N ARG A 267 22.97 -20.50 5.90
CA ARG A 267 22.67 -19.88 7.19
C ARG A 267 21.99 -18.52 7.04
N THR A 268 22.46 -17.66 6.11
CA THR A 268 21.83 -16.36 5.85
C THR A 268 20.43 -16.51 5.26
N VAL A 269 20.26 -17.41 4.30
CA VAL A 269 18.97 -17.65 3.64
C VAL A 269 17.93 -18.20 4.63
N THR A 270 18.31 -19.22 5.40
CA THR A 270 17.42 -19.85 6.39
C THR A 270 17.05 -18.89 7.51
N TRP A 271 18.00 -18.04 7.94
CA TRP A 271 17.72 -16.96 8.88
C TRP A 271 16.65 -16.01 8.36
N VAL A 272 16.84 -15.49 7.14
CA VAL A 272 15.87 -14.58 6.52
C VAL A 272 14.49 -15.23 6.40
N VAL A 273 14.42 -16.50 6.01
CA VAL A 273 13.13 -17.23 5.91
C VAL A 273 12.48 -17.41 7.27
N ALA A 274 13.24 -17.87 8.26
CA ALA A 274 12.70 -18.17 9.61
C ALA A 274 12.15 -16.92 10.30
N VAL A 275 12.82 -15.78 10.14
CA VAL A 275 12.43 -14.53 10.80
C VAL A 275 11.38 -13.74 10.00
N MET A 276 11.40 -13.78 8.66
CA MET A 276 10.47 -12.99 7.84
C MET A 276 9.14 -13.68 7.55
N LEU A 277 9.14 -15.00 7.29
CA LEU A 277 7.95 -15.69 6.80
C LEU A 277 6.80 -15.69 7.83
N PRO A 278 7.00 -16.05 9.12
CA PRO A 278 5.91 -16.13 10.08
C PRO A 278 5.21 -14.81 10.35
N PRO A 279 5.92 -13.69 10.62
CA PRO A 279 5.26 -12.39 10.78
C PRO A 279 4.46 -11.97 9.56
N MET A 280 5.00 -12.20 8.35
CA MET A 280 4.28 -11.86 7.11
C MET A 280 3.03 -12.72 6.92
N ALA A 281 3.11 -14.02 7.24
CA ALA A 281 1.98 -14.94 7.13
C ALA A 281 0.84 -14.63 8.10
N ILE A 282 1.11 -13.90 9.18
CA ILE A 282 0.11 -13.43 10.14
C ILE A 282 -0.39 -12.03 9.77
N PHE A 283 0.51 -11.09 9.53
CA PHE A 283 0.18 -9.68 9.30
C PHE A 283 -0.66 -9.46 8.02
N PHE A 284 -0.23 -10.04 6.89
CA PHE A 284 -0.93 -9.79 5.63
C PHE A 284 -2.37 -10.30 5.57
N PRO A 285 -2.70 -11.51 6.06
CA PRO A 285 -4.09 -11.93 6.15
C PRO A 285 -4.95 -11.03 7.04
N ILE A 286 -4.47 -10.66 8.23
CA ILE A 286 -5.21 -9.78 9.15
C ILE A 286 -5.46 -8.43 8.48
N PHE A 287 -4.43 -7.84 7.88
CA PHE A 287 -4.55 -6.56 7.18
C PHE A 287 -5.52 -6.64 5.98
N SER A 288 -5.45 -7.73 5.18
CA SER A 288 -6.37 -7.95 4.06
C SER A 288 -7.81 -8.18 4.50
N LEU A 289 -8.03 -8.80 5.66
CA LEU A 289 -9.36 -8.93 6.25
C LEU A 289 -9.93 -7.56 6.65
N LEU A 290 -9.13 -6.68 7.25
CA LEU A 290 -9.53 -5.31 7.59
C LEU A 290 -9.81 -4.47 6.34
N GLU A 291 -9.02 -4.65 5.28
CA GLU A 291 -9.21 -4.03 3.98
C GLU A 291 -10.55 -4.46 3.35
N ASN A 292 -10.78 -5.78 3.24
CA ASN A 292 -12.00 -6.35 2.66
C ASN A 292 -13.26 -6.04 3.49
N PHE A 293 -13.14 -5.93 4.81
CA PHE A 293 -14.21 -5.47 5.68
C PHE A 293 -14.60 -4.01 5.41
N GLY A 294 -13.68 -3.20 4.87
CA GLY A 294 -13.89 -1.79 4.58
C GLY A 294 -13.52 -0.85 5.73
N TYR A 295 -12.73 -1.33 6.70
CA TYR A 295 -12.26 -0.51 7.82
C TYR A 295 -11.19 0.51 7.41
N LEU A 296 -10.27 0.13 6.52
CA LEU A 296 -9.14 0.97 6.13
C LEU A 296 -9.54 2.33 5.52
N PRO A 297 -10.59 2.46 4.68
CA PRO A 297 -11.06 3.76 4.24
C PRO A 297 -11.46 4.71 5.38
N ARG A 298 -11.99 4.18 6.51
CA ARG A 298 -12.34 4.98 7.70
C ARG A 298 -11.11 5.50 8.42
N VAL A 299 -10.06 4.68 8.49
CA VAL A 299 -8.74 5.10 9.00
C VAL A 299 -8.20 6.25 8.16
N ALA A 300 -8.21 6.11 6.84
CA ALA A 300 -7.75 7.16 5.94
C ALA A 300 -8.56 8.45 6.11
N PHE A 301 -9.89 8.36 6.27
CA PHE A 301 -10.75 9.51 6.51
C PHE A 301 -10.39 10.25 7.80
N ASN A 302 -10.16 9.53 8.89
CA ASN A 302 -9.79 10.14 10.19
C ASN A 302 -8.45 10.90 10.10
N LEU A 303 -7.51 10.37 9.34
CA LEU A 303 -6.16 10.93 9.21
C LEU A 303 -6.06 11.98 8.09
N ASP A 304 -7.02 12.02 7.17
CA ASP A 304 -6.98 12.88 5.98
C ASP A 304 -6.75 14.35 6.33
N ARG A 305 -7.45 14.86 7.34
CA ARG A 305 -7.28 16.26 7.79
C ARG A 305 -5.86 16.58 8.25
N VAL A 306 -5.18 15.61 8.88
CA VAL A 306 -3.80 15.77 9.36
C VAL A 306 -2.84 15.70 8.17
N PHE A 307 -3.03 14.75 7.29
CA PHE A 307 -2.21 14.56 6.09
C PHE A 307 -2.39 15.68 5.05
N CYS A 308 -3.59 16.22 4.90
CA CYS A 308 -3.84 17.38 4.05
C CYS A 308 -3.05 18.63 4.46
N LYS A 309 -2.76 18.81 5.77
CA LYS A 309 -1.88 19.90 6.24
C LYS A 309 -0.43 19.74 5.73
N ALA A 310 0.00 18.50 5.52
CA ALA A 310 1.29 18.16 4.93
C ALA A 310 1.26 18.07 3.38
N ASN A 311 0.21 18.59 2.73
CA ASN A 311 -0.04 18.46 1.29
C ASN A 311 -0.09 17.01 0.77
N CYS A 312 -0.53 16.07 1.62
CA CYS A 312 -0.69 14.66 1.33
C CYS A 312 -2.15 14.25 1.33
N SER A 313 -2.50 13.11 0.76
CA SER A 313 -3.85 12.56 0.86
C SER A 313 -3.97 11.58 2.04
N GLY A 314 -5.15 11.45 2.62
CA GLY A 314 -5.41 10.46 3.67
C GLY A 314 -5.13 9.01 3.24
N LYS A 315 -5.10 8.72 1.93
CA LYS A 315 -4.66 7.43 1.39
C LYS A 315 -3.20 7.11 1.72
N GLN A 316 -2.34 8.12 1.86
CA GLN A 316 -0.96 7.93 2.27
C GLN A 316 -0.86 7.33 3.68
N ALA A 317 -1.78 7.68 4.59
CA ALA A 317 -1.84 7.05 5.90
C ALA A 317 -2.06 5.54 5.83
N LEU A 318 -2.88 5.06 4.87
CA LEU A 318 -3.07 3.62 4.64
C LEU A 318 -1.80 2.94 4.19
N THR A 319 -1.07 3.57 3.26
CA THR A 319 0.19 3.01 2.76
C THR A 319 1.26 2.97 3.86
N MET A 320 1.28 3.95 4.76
CA MET A 320 2.12 3.93 5.96
C MET A 320 1.72 2.81 6.93
N CYS A 321 0.42 2.58 7.15
CA CYS A 321 -0.04 1.45 7.96
C CYS A 321 0.41 0.10 7.38
N MET A 322 0.38 -0.07 6.05
CA MET A 322 0.97 -1.24 5.38
C MET A 322 2.48 -1.31 5.57
N GLY A 323 3.16 -0.16 5.58
CA GLY A 323 4.60 -0.01 5.78
C GLY A 323 5.09 -0.57 7.11
N PHE A 324 4.31 -0.46 8.20
CA PHE A 324 4.64 -1.07 9.49
C PHE A 324 4.81 -2.59 9.41
N GLY A 325 4.04 -3.28 8.56
CA GLY A 325 4.26 -4.69 8.31
C GLY A 325 5.47 -4.91 7.40
N CYS A 326 5.46 -4.26 6.23
CA CYS A 326 6.54 -4.36 5.24
C CYS A 326 6.54 -3.14 4.32
N ASN A 327 7.68 -2.44 4.22
CA ASN A 327 7.81 -1.26 3.37
C ASN A 327 7.54 -1.56 1.89
N ALA A 328 7.95 -2.74 1.39
CA ALA A 328 7.63 -3.15 0.02
C ALA A 328 6.12 -3.24 -0.23
N CYS A 329 5.34 -3.67 0.76
CA CYS A 329 3.88 -3.70 0.67
C CYS A 329 3.27 -2.30 0.79
N GLY A 330 3.84 -1.42 1.64
CA GLY A 330 3.46 -0.02 1.68
C GLY A 330 3.63 0.67 0.33
N VAL A 331 4.77 0.42 -0.33
CA VAL A 331 5.06 0.94 -1.68
C VAL A 331 4.06 0.41 -2.72
N THR A 332 3.77 -0.89 -2.75
CA THR A 332 2.74 -1.43 -3.65
C THR A 332 1.34 -0.91 -3.33
N GLY A 333 1.06 -0.68 -2.05
CA GLY A 333 -0.18 -0.06 -1.59
C GLY A 333 -0.40 1.36 -2.12
N CYS A 334 0.67 2.08 -2.49
CA CYS A 334 0.57 3.42 -3.06
C CYS A 334 -0.18 3.46 -4.41
N ARG A 335 -0.46 2.31 -5.05
CA ARG A 335 -1.30 2.21 -6.24
C ARG A 335 -2.73 2.73 -6.03
N ILE A 336 -3.22 2.75 -4.78
CA ILE A 336 -4.54 3.32 -4.44
C ILE A 336 -4.60 4.84 -4.62
N ILE A 337 -3.44 5.50 -4.74
CA ILE A 337 -3.31 6.95 -4.93
C ILE A 337 -3.32 7.22 -6.44
N ASN A 338 -4.37 7.87 -6.93
CA ASN A 338 -4.58 8.11 -8.36
C ASN A 338 -3.59 9.14 -8.92
N ASN A 339 -3.37 10.24 -8.17
CA ASN A 339 -2.45 11.30 -8.59
C ASN A 339 -0.99 10.79 -8.56
N ARG A 340 -0.30 10.91 -9.71
CA ARG A 340 1.08 10.41 -9.88
C ARG A 340 2.07 11.07 -8.91
N GLU A 341 1.95 12.37 -8.71
CA GLU A 341 2.87 13.15 -7.87
C GLU A 341 2.67 12.79 -6.38
N GLN A 342 1.42 12.72 -5.92
CA GLN A 342 1.10 12.26 -4.57
C GLN A 342 1.53 10.81 -4.35
N ARG A 343 1.38 9.95 -5.35
CA ARG A 343 1.83 8.57 -5.30
C ARG A 343 3.35 8.47 -5.17
N LEU A 344 4.12 9.24 -5.95
CA LEU A 344 5.58 9.31 -5.83
C LEU A 344 6.00 9.82 -4.45
N ASN A 345 5.36 10.86 -3.94
CA ASN A 345 5.59 11.38 -2.60
C ASN A 345 5.36 10.31 -1.54
N ALA A 346 4.24 9.58 -1.62
CA ALA A 346 3.92 8.49 -0.71
C ALA A 346 4.93 7.32 -0.79
N ILE A 347 5.41 6.96 -1.99
CA ILE A 347 6.42 5.92 -2.18
C ILE A 347 7.74 6.30 -1.50
N VAL A 348 8.23 7.53 -1.71
CA VAL A 348 9.49 7.99 -1.13
C VAL A 348 9.40 8.07 0.40
N THR A 349 8.32 8.64 0.92
CA THR A 349 8.16 8.89 2.36
C THR A 349 7.74 7.66 3.15
N ASN A 350 7.25 6.60 2.49
CA ASN A 350 6.95 5.33 3.15
C ASN A 350 8.19 4.66 3.79
N ASN A 351 9.39 4.97 3.29
CA ASN A 351 10.65 4.42 3.80
C ASN A 351 11.05 4.93 5.20
N PHE A 352 10.43 6.02 5.65
CA PHE A 352 10.61 6.53 7.02
C PHE A 352 9.80 5.72 8.04
N VAL A 353 8.78 4.96 7.60
CA VAL A 353 7.98 4.12 8.50
C VAL A 353 8.77 2.85 8.86
N PRO A 354 8.99 2.57 10.16
CA PRO A 354 9.68 1.35 10.57
C PRO A 354 8.85 0.11 10.23
N CYS A 355 9.44 -0.81 9.50
CA CYS A 355 8.82 -2.10 9.19
C CYS A 355 9.08 -3.13 10.29
N ASN A 356 8.37 -4.25 10.23
CA ASN A 356 8.49 -5.33 11.23
C ASN A 356 9.94 -5.81 11.43
N GLY A 357 10.74 -5.86 10.36
CA GLY A 357 12.15 -6.28 10.44
C GLY A 357 13.08 -5.31 11.20
N ARG A 358 12.64 -4.08 11.45
CA ARG A 358 13.39 -3.10 12.27
C ARG A 358 13.04 -3.20 13.76
N PHE A 359 11.86 -3.71 14.11
CA PHE A 359 11.40 -3.76 15.50
C PHE A 359 12.27 -4.58 16.43
N PRO A 360 12.79 -5.78 16.08
CA PRO A 360 13.66 -6.54 16.96
C PRO A 360 14.90 -5.73 17.40
N THR A 361 15.55 -5.06 16.46
CA THR A 361 16.71 -4.18 16.73
C THR A 361 16.33 -3.04 17.66
N LEU A 362 15.23 -2.34 17.38
CA LEU A 362 14.78 -1.20 18.19
C LEU A 362 14.42 -1.64 19.62
N ILE A 363 13.67 -2.72 19.76
CA ILE A 363 13.22 -3.25 21.06
C ILE A 363 14.42 -3.68 21.89
N SER A 364 15.37 -4.42 21.32
CA SER A 364 16.56 -4.88 22.02
C SER A 364 17.39 -3.71 22.57
N ILE A 365 17.67 -2.70 21.72
CA ILE A 365 18.47 -1.54 22.13
C ILE A 365 17.75 -0.69 23.18
N ILE A 366 16.46 -0.42 23.01
CA ILE A 366 15.66 0.31 24.00
C ILE A 366 15.63 -0.44 25.33
N THR A 367 15.45 -1.76 25.30
CA THR A 367 15.38 -2.58 26.51
C THR A 367 16.68 -2.60 27.26
N ILE A 368 17.81 -2.66 26.57
CA ILE A 368 19.15 -2.72 27.17
C ILE A 368 19.55 -1.36 27.74
N PHE A 369 19.47 -0.28 26.98
CA PHE A 369 20.06 1.01 27.36
C PHE A 369 19.10 1.99 28.02
N MET A 370 17.79 1.95 27.69
CA MET A 370 16.85 2.96 28.18
C MET A 370 15.98 2.46 29.32
N THR A 371 15.78 1.15 29.46
CA THR A 371 14.87 0.59 30.47
C THR A 371 15.56 -0.28 31.52
N SER A 372 16.87 -0.41 31.47
CA SER A 372 17.66 -1.19 32.45
C SER A 372 17.47 -0.73 33.90
N TYR A 373 17.21 0.56 34.12
CA TYR A 373 17.02 1.15 35.44
C TYR A 373 15.63 0.86 36.07
N PHE A 374 14.68 0.31 35.29
CA PHE A 374 13.32 0.08 35.75
C PHE A 374 13.14 -1.36 36.25
N SER A 375 12.22 -1.56 37.22
CA SER A 375 11.86 -2.91 37.67
C SER A 375 11.30 -3.75 36.54
N SER A 376 11.43 -5.08 36.61
CA SER A 376 11.06 -6.01 35.53
C SER A 376 9.62 -5.84 35.03
N LYS A 377 8.67 -5.52 35.93
CA LYS A 377 7.26 -5.28 35.57
C LYS A 377 7.03 -3.99 34.79
N LEU A 378 7.78 -2.91 35.11
CA LEU A 378 7.66 -1.62 34.45
C LEU A 378 8.50 -1.54 33.17
N ARG A 379 9.55 -2.35 33.06
CA ARG A 379 10.49 -2.35 31.92
C ARG A 379 9.77 -2.52 30.58
N SER A 380 8.87 -3.49 30.47
CA SER A 380 8.11 -3.76 29.26
C SER A 380 7.20 -2.59 28.87
N LEU A 381 6.52 -1.98 29.82
CA LEU A 381 5.64 -0.83 29.58
C LEU A 381 6.42 0.41 29.17
N VAL A 382 7.52 0.71 29.86
CA VAL A 382 8.38 1.87 29.53
C VAL A 382 9.04 1.67 28.17
N SER A 383 9.51 0.46 27.85
CA SER A 383 10.06 0.13 26.53
C SER A 383 9.04 0.36 25.42
N ALA A 384 7.80 -0.06 25.62
CA ALA A 384 6.72 0.17 24.65
C ALA A 384 6.39 1.67 24.46
N LEU A 385 6.41 2.45 25.54
CA LEU A 385 6.18 3.90 25.48
C LEU A 385 7.30 4.62 24.72
N ILE A 386 8.56 4.28 25.01
CA ILE A 386 9.73 4.85 24.32
C ILE A 386 9.69 4.49 22.84
N LEU A 387 9.45 3.23 22.50
CA LEU A 387 9.30 2.78 21.11
C LEU A 387 8.20 3.55 20.38
N THR A 388 7.04 3.72 21.03
CA THR A 388 5.93 4.50 20.48
C THR A 388 6.33 5.96 20.23
N GLY A 389 7.09 6.57 21.14
CA GLY A 389 7.63 7.92 20.96
C GLY A 389 8.52 8.04 19.70
N PHE A 390 9.42 7.09 19.49
CA PHE A 390 10.29 7.05 18.30
C PHE A 390 9.49 6.79 17.00
N ILE A 391 8.45 5.95 17.05
CA ILE A 391 7.56 5.75 15.90
C ILE A 391 6.81 7.04 15.56
N ILE A 392 6.29 7.76 16.54
CA ILE A 392 5.63 9.06 16.33
C ILE A 392 6.62 10.07 15.72
N LEU A 393 7.85 10.12 16.23
CA LEU A 393 8.91 10.97 15.65
C LEU A 393 9.15 10.65 14.18
N SER A 394 9.25 9.37 13.83
CA SER A 394 9.43 8.90 12.46
C SER A 394 8.26 9.34 11.54
N ILE A 395 7.02 9.25 12.02
CA ILE A 395 5.84 9.72 11.27
C ILE A 395 5.89 11.25 11.07
N ILE A 396 6.24 12.02 12.11
CA ILE A 396 6.36 13.49 12.02
C ILE A 396 7.42 13.87 10.99
N VAL A 397 8.59 13.22 11.01
CA VAL A 397 9.66 13.45 10.02
C VAL A 397 9.18 13.10 8.62
N SER A 398 8.51 11.94 8.45
CA SER A 398 7.92 11.53 7.18
C SER A 398 6.94 12.58 6.63
N MET A 399 6.07 13.15 7.48
CA MET A 399 5.15 14.22 7.09
C MET A 399 5.89 15.52 6.73
N GLY A 400 6.93 15.87 7.46
CA GLY A 400 7.78 17.04 7.17
C GLY A 400 8.48 16.91 5.81
N ILE A 401 9.06 15.76 5.53
CA ILE A 401 9.69 15.47 4.23
C ILE A 401 8.65 15.45 3.11
N SER A 402 7.48 14.87 3.36
CA SER A 402 6.37 14.87 2.39
C SER A 402 5.94 16.29 2.02
N PHE A 403 5.85 17.18 3.00
CA PHE A 403 5.56 18.60 2.80
C PHE A 403 6.67 19.31 1.99
N LEU A 404 7.93 19.05 2.31
CA LEU A 404 9.06 19.61 1.57
C LEU A 404 9.08 19.15 0.11
N LEU A 405 8.88 17.85 -0.14
CA LEU A 405 8.83 17.30 -1.49
C LEU A 405 7.66 17.88 -2.31
N SER A 406 6.49 18.06 -1.67
CA SER A 406 5.32 18.64 -2.34
C SER A 406 5.47 20.11 -2.72
N LYS A 407 6.32 20.85 -2.00
CA LYS A 407 6.62 22.25 -2.31
C LYS A 407 7.75 22.43 -3.32
N THR A 408 8.72 21.52 -3.35
CA THR A 408 9.95 21.65 -4.14
C THR A 408 9.84 20.92 -5.49
N ILE A 409 9.82 19.61 -5.46
CA ILE A 409 9.97 18.75 -6.65
C ILE A 409 8.60 18.30 -7.19
N LEU A 410 7.68 17.94 -6.30
CA LEU A 410 6.37 17.41 -6.63
C LEU A 410 5.29 18.48 -6.37
N LYS A 411 5.19 19.48 -7.22
CA LYS A 411 4.16 20.52 -7.10
C LYS A 411 2.79 19.90 -7.37
N ASN A 412 2.02 19.67 -6.32
CA ASN A 412 0.71 19.06 -6.38
C ASN A 412 -0.28 19.99 -7.10
N GLY A 413 -0.73 19.57 -8.29
CA GLY A 413 -1.96 20.09 -8.87
C GLY A 413 -3.17 19.58 -8.09
N ASN A 414 -4.19 20.39 -7.98
CA ASN A 414 -5.54 20.22 -7.40
C ASN A 414 -5.72 19.25 -6.23
N LYS A 415 -6.19 19.84 -5.14
CA LYS A 415 -6.42 19.21 -3.81
C LYS A 415 -7.77 18.49 -3.66
N ASP A 416 -8.58 18.36 -4.70
CA ASP A 416 -9.93 17.83 -4.58
C ASP A 416 -9.92 16.29 -4.52
N PHE A 417 -9.75 15.80 -3.31
CA PHE A 417 -9.88 14.41 -2.99
C PHE A 417 -11.24 14.14 -2.33
N VAL A 418 -12.17 13.57 -3.09
CA VAL A 418 -13.41 13.02 -2.54
C VAL A 418 -13.13 11.58 -2.11
N MET A 419 -13.09 11.35 -0.81
CA MET A 419 -12.89 10.01 -0.27
C MET A 419 -14.16 9.20 -0.32
N GLU A 420 -14.16 8.14 -1.12
CA GLU A 420 -15.25 7.18 -1.14
C GLU A 420 -15.18 6.25 0.06
N MET A 421 -16.26 6.19 0.84
CA MET A 421 -16.44 5.20 1.90
C MET A 421 -17.23 4.01 1.36
N PRO A 422 -16.56 2.88 1.01
CA PRO A 422 -17.26 1.70 0.57
C PRO A 422 -18.13 1.14 1.70
N LYS A 423 -19.24 0.47 1.34
CA LYS A 423 -20.08 -0.26 2.31
C LYS A 423 -19.25 -1.36 3.00
N TYR A 424 -19.56 -1.64 4.28
CA TYR A 424 -18.98 -2.79 4.98
C TYR A 424 -19.38 -4.09 4.29
N LYS A 425 -18.42 -4.94 4.00
CA LYS A 425 -18.64 -6.26 3.41
C LYS A 425 -18.16 -7.34 4.37
N LYS A 426 -18.91 -8.45 4.47
CA LYS A 426 -18.40 -9.61 5.19
C LYS A 426 -17.26 -10.24 4.37
N PRO A 427 -16.02 -10.28 4.89
CA PRO A 427 -14.90 -10.86 4.15
C PRO A 427 -15.09 -12.39 4.03
N LYS A 428 -14.71 -12.95 2.89
CA LYS A 428 -14.58 -14.40 2.72
C LYS A 428 -13.25 -14.84 3.34
N ILE A 429 -13.28 -15.19 4.65
CA ILE A 429 -12.09 -15.36 5.48
C ILE A 429 -11.05 -16.28 4.83
N PHE A 430 -11.41 -17.53 4.50
CA PHE A 430 -10.47 -18.51 3.93
C PHE A 430 -9.90 -18.09 2.58
N ALA A 431 -10.72 -17.56 1.68
CA ALA A 431 -10.26 -17.09 0.38
C ALA A 431 -9.30 -15.90 0.53
N THR A 432 -9.62 -14.95 1.41
CA THR A 432 -8.76 -13.78 1.69
C THR A 432 -7.42 -14.19 2.30
N ILE A 433 -7.41 -15.14 3.24
CA ILE A 433 -6.17 -15.66 3.84
C ILE A 433 -5.31 -16.33 2.78
N TYR A 434 -5.89 -17.23 1.98
CA TYR A 434 -5.15 -17.94 0.93
C TYR A 434 -4.55 -16.99 -0.10
N GLU A 435 -5.35 -16.05 -0.63
CA GLU A 435 -4.90 -15.05 -1.60
C GLU A 435 -3.82 -14.13 -1.01
N SER A 436 -3.95 -13.76 0.25
CA SER A 436 -2.99 -12.89 0.94
C SER A 436 -1.64 -13.57 1.13
N ILE A 437 -1.62 -14.84 1.55
CA ILE A 437 -0.39 -15.61 1.70
C ILE A 437 0.25 -15.82 0.32
N LYS A 438 -0.50 -16.31 -0.66
CA LYS A 438 0.02 -16.64 -1.99
C LYS A 438 0.55 -15.43 -2.74
N ASN A 439 -0.23 -14.34 -2.78
CA ASN A 439 0.05 -13.20 -3.65
C ASN A 439 0.91 -12.12 -2.97
N ARG A 440 0.93 -12.07 -1.63
CA ARG A 440 1.70 -11.06 -0.87
C ARG A 440 2.89 -11.69 -0.15
N ALA A 441 2.67 -12.64 0.78
CA ALA A 441 3.76 -13.19 1.61
C ALA A 441 4.80 -13.96 0.77
N VAL A 442 4.36 -14.94 -0.02
CA VAL A 442 5.27 -15.77 -0.85
C VAL A 442 6.02 -14.90 -1.87
N PHE A 443 5.36 -13.93 -2.48
CA PHE A 443 5.99 -13.07 -3.47
C PHE A 443 7.10 -12.17 -2.90
N VAL A 444 6.89 -11.62 -1.69
CA VAL A 444 7.90 -10.82 -1.00
C VAL A 444 9.06 -11.71 -0.55
N LEU A 445 8.74 -12.91 -0.01
CA LEU A 445 9.75 -13.87 0.41
C LEU A 445 10.67 -14.32 -0.75
N LEU A 446 10.11 -14.67 -1.90
CA LEU A 446 10.91 -15.07 -3.07
C LEU A 446 11.88 -13.97 -3.52
N ARG A 447 11.46 -12.70 -3.45
CA ARG A 447 12.35 -11.57 -3.74
C ARG A 447 13.46 -11.42 -2.70
N ALA A 448 13.14 -11.63 -1.42
CA ALA A 448 14.13 -11.58 -0.36
C ALA A 448 15.18 -12.69 -0.52
N LEU A 449 14.76 -13.90 -0.91
CA LEU A 449 15.66 -15.03 -1.16
C LEU A 449 16.65 -14.75 -2.28
N VAL A 450 16.20 -14.20 -3.41
CA VAL A 450 17.07 -13.86 -4.56
C VAL A 450 18.21 -12.93 -4.16
N VAL A 451 17.98 -12.03 -3.19
CA VAL A 451 19.01 -11.10 -2.73
C VAL A 451 19.81 -11.68 -1.55
N ALA A 452 19.18 -12.48 -0.69
CA ALA A 452 19.85 -13.10 0.46
C ALA A 452 20.93 -14.10 0.04
N LEU A 453 20.74 -14.82 -1.08
CA LEU A 453 21.73 -15.77 -1.59
C LEU A 453 23.10 -15.12 -1.85
N PRO A 454 23.23 -14.13 -2.74
CA PRO A 454 24.52 -13.49 -2.97
C PRO A 454 25.03 -12.71 -1.74
N ALA A 455 24.13 -12.16 -0.92
CA ALA A 455 24.51 -11.44 0.29
C ALA A 455 25.17 -12.35 1.33
N GLY A 456 24.64 -13.55 1.54
CA GLY A 456 25.26 -14.53 2.44
C GLY A 456 26.68 -14.91 2.00
N ALA A 457 26.90 -15.07 0.70
CA ALA A 457 28.25 -15.29 0.17
C ALA A 457 29.18 -14.08 0.43
N ILE A 458 28.70 -12.85 0.20
CA ILE A 458 29.48 -11.63 0.44
C ILE A 458 29.82 -11.49 1.94
N ILE A 459 28.86 -11.69 2.84
CA ILE A 459 29.08 -11.62 4.29
C ILE A 459 30.14 -12.64 4.71
N TRP A 460 30.04 -13.88 4.22
CA TRP A 460 31.03 -14.91 4.51
C TRP A 460 32.41 -14.55 3.98
N LEU A 461 32.52 -14.06 2.74
CA LEU A 461 33.79 -13.60 2.16
C LEU A 461 34.42 -12.50 3.00
N CYS A 462 33.64 -11.50 3.44
CA CYS A 462 34.15 -10.42 4.29
C CYS A 462 34.66 -10.91 5.64
N GLY A 463 34.04 -11.95 6.22
CA GLY A 463 34.41 -12.49 7.54
C GLY A 463 35.53 -13.53 7.51
N ASN A 464 35.71 -14.24 6.39
CA ASN A 464 36.65 -15.38 6.32
C ASN A 464 37.94 -15.08 5.57
N ILE A 465 37.93 -14.18 4.57
CA ILE A 465 39.13 -13.84 3.84
C ILE A 465 40.00 -12.93 4.70
N LYS A 466 41.24 -13.38 4.98
CA LYS A 466 42.26 -12.63 5.73
C LYS A 466 43.30 -12.06 4.78
N ILE A 467 43.67 -10.80 4.99
CA ILE A 467 44.76 -10.12 4.32
C ILE A 467 45.67 -9.59 5.44
N ASN A 468 46.96 -10.04 5.49
CA ASN A 468 47.89 -9.68 6.54
C ASN A 468 47.32 -9.87 7.96
N ASP A 469 46.78 -11.05 8.26
CA ASP A 469 46.15 -11.46 9.53
C ASP A 469 44.84 -10.76 9.93
N TYR A 470 44.39 -9.77 9.19
CA TYR A 470 43.11 -9.10 9.41
C TYR A 470 42.07 -9.54 8.38
N THR A 471 40.80 -9.68 8.82
CA THR A 471 39.68 -9.97 7.91
C THR A 471 39.37 -8.74 7.06
N ILE A 472 38.79 -8.96 5.86
CA ILE A 472 38.28 -7.86 5.02
C ILE A 472 37.30 -7.01 5.81
N LEU A 473 36.47 -7.65 6.64
CA LEU A 473 35.49 -6.99 7.51
C LEU A 473 36.20 -5.96 8.43
N SER A 474 37.30 -6.36 9.08
CA SER A 474 38.08 -5.48 9.96
C SER A 474 38.70 -4.27 9.24
N TYR A 475 39.17 -4.44 8.00
CA TYR A 475 39.63 -3.32 7.19
C TYR A 475 38.52 -2.32 6.87
N ILE A 476 37.35 -2.80 6.49
CA ILE A 476 36.21 -1.94 6.19
C ILE A 476 35.71 -1.23 7.46
N VAL A 477 35.66 -1.93 8.59
CA VAL A 477 35.33 -1.35 9.90
C VAL A 477 36.29 -0.21 10.26
N ASN A 478 37.59 -0.44 10.16
CA ASN A 478 38.60 0.58 10.47
C ASN A 478 38.49 1.80 9.55
N PHE A 479 38.15 1.60 8.28
CA PHE A 479 37.91 2.69 7.33
C PHE A 479 36.63 3.48 7.67
N LEU A 480 35.56 2.81 8.09
CA LEU A 480 34.27 3.44 8.43
C LEU A 480 34.25 4.07 9.82
N ASN A 481 35.13 3.64 10.73
CA ASN A 481 35.12 4.06 12.13
C ASN A 481 35.29 5.60 12.30
N PRO A 482 36.22 6.31 11.63
CA PRO A 482 36.32 7.75 11.73
C PRO A 482 35.04 8.46 11.21
N ILE A 483 34.39 7.89 10.18
CA ILE A 483 33.14 8.43 9.65
C ILE A 483 32.02 8.21 10.68
N GLY A 484 31.90 7.00 11.25
CA GLY A 484 30.90 6.66 12.24
C GLY A 484 30.94 7.56 13.47
N LYS A 485 32.15 7.83 14.00
CA LYS A 485 32.36 8.70 15.17
C LYS A 485 31.78 10.10 15.00
N VAL A 486 31.80 10.67 13.79
CA VAL A 486 31.17 11.97 13.50
C VAL A 486 29.66 11.95 13.77
N PHE A 487 29.01 10.79 13.56
CA PHE A 487 27.57 10.61 13.74
C PHE A 487 27.21 9.92 15.07
N GLY A 488 28.17 9.73 15.98
CA GLY A 488 27.96 9.01 17.24
C GLY A 488 27.74 7.51 17.08
N LEU A 489 28.25 6.93 15.98
CA LEU A 489 28.16 5.52 15.62
C LEU A 489 29.55 4.92 15.49
N ASP A 490 29.65 3.58 15.49
CA ASP A 490 30.91 2.86 15.27
C ASP A 490 30.97 2.31 13.84
N GLY A 491 32.20 1.94 13.42
CA GLY A 491 32.40 1.31 12.11
C GLY A 491 31.64 -0.02 11.95
N GLU A 492 31.55 -0.77 13.04
CA GLU A 492 30.80 -2.04 13.13
C GLU A 492 29.30 -1.84 12.88
N ILE A 493 28.71 -0.78 13.42
CA ILE A 493 27.31 -0.41 13.17
C ILE A 493 27.11 -0.06 11.69
N LEU A 494 27.99 0.75 11.11
CA LEU A 494 27.88 1.19 9.73
C LEU A 494 27.99 0.01 8.75
N ILE A 495 28.95 -0.90 8.97
CA ILE A 495 29.09 -2.08 8.12
C ILE A 495 27.92 -3.04 8.30
N ALA A 496 27.38 -3.18 9.52
CA ALA A 496 26.21 -4.01 9.77
C ALA A 496 24.96 -3.47 9.03
N LEU A 497 24.78 -2.16 8.96
CA LEU A 497 23.72 -1.55 8.16
C LEU A 497 23.94 -1.79 6.66
N LEU A 498 25.17 -1.65 6.15
CA LEU A 498 25.49 -1.87 4.74
C LEU A 498 25.28 -3.32 4.32
N LEU A 499 25.82 -4.28 5.07
CA LEU A 499 25.66 -5.70 4.80
C LEU A 499 24.27 -6.20 5.13
N GLY A 500 23.52 -5.50 6.00
CA GLY A 500 22.10 -5.73 6.30
C GLY A 500 21.13 -5.26 5.21
N PHE A 501 21.62 -4.66 4.12
CA PHE A 501 20.77 -4.22 2.99
C PHE A 501 19.83 -5.27 2.41
N PRO A 502 20.16 -6.58 2.32
CA PRO A 502 19.23 -7.61 1.90
C PRO A 502 17.99 -7.71 2.78
N ALA A 503 18.18 -7.69 4.09
CA ALA A 503 17.12 -7.83 5.10
C ALA A 503 17.54 -7.13 6.40
N ASN A 504 16.70 -6.25 6.92
CA ASN A 504 17.01 -5.45 8.12
C ASN A 504 17.15 -6.32 9.39
N GLU A 505 16.62 -7.52 9.37
CA GLU A 505 16.67 -8.49 10.47
C GLU A 505 18.09 -9.01 10.75
N ILE A 506 18.97 -9.00 9.75
CA ILE A 506 20.36 -9.51 9.91
C ILE A 506 21.35 -8.45 10.43
N VAL A 507 20.89 -7.22 10.67
CA VAL A 507 21.75 -6.12 11.14
C VAL A 507 22.40 -6.46 12.49
N ILE A 508 21.63 -6.93 13.49
CA ILE A 508 22.19 -7.32 14.80
C ILE A 508 23.16 -8.51 14.66
N PRO A 509 22.82 -9.63 14.02
CA PRO A 509 23.77 -10.73 13.81
C PRO A 509 25.09 -10.33 13.14
N ILE A 510 25.04 -9.44 12.14
CA ILE A 510 26.26 -8.94 11.47
C ILE A 510 27.06 -8.04 12.41
N MET A 511 26.39 -7.18 13.16
CA MET A 511 27.04 -6.31 14.14
C MET A 511 27.75 -7.13 15.22
N LEU A 512 27.11 -8.16 15.74
CA LEU A 512 27.71 -9.10 16.71
C LEU A 512 28.88 -9.87 16.09
N MET A 513 28.75 -10.33 14.86
CA MET A 513 29.83 -10.96 14.10
C MET A 513 31.06 -10.03 14.02
N ALA A 514 30.85 -8.72 13.76
CA ALA A 514 31.91 -7.76 13.68
C ALA A 514 32.59 -7.51 15.06
N TYR A 515 31.83 -7.35 16.13
CA TYR A 515 32.36 -7.16 17.48
C TYR A 515 33.06 -8.41 18.04
N CYS A 516 32.54 -9.60 17.77
CA CYS A 516 33.17 -10.84 18.23
C CYS A 516 34.34 -11.30 17.35
N GLY A 517 34.56 -10.66 16.18
CA GLY A 517 35.55 -11.11 15.20
C GLY A 517 35.26 -12.54 14.67
N SER A 518 33.98 -12.97 14.71
CA SER A 518 33.59 -14.30 14.26
C SER A 518 33.48 -14.35 12.73
N SER A 519 33.71 -15.54 12.18
CA SER A 519 33.62 -15.78 10.73
C SER A 519 32.19 -16.03 10.23
N THR A 520 31.23 -16.19 11.18
CA THR A 520 29.84 -16.53 10.89
C THR A 520 28.89 -15.61 11.64
N LEU A 521 27.63 -15.52 11.18
CA LEU A 521 26.57 -14.78 11.86
C LEU A 521 26.41 -15.29 13.31
N VAL A 522 26.40 -14.35 14.26
CA VAL A 522 26.25 -14.67 15.69
C VAL A 522 24.84 -14.37 16.15
N GLU A 523 24.23 -15.32 16.84
CA GLU A 523 22.96 -15.15 17.50
C GLU A 523 23.17 -14.99 19.01
N CYS A 524 22.51 -13.99 19.59
CA CYS A 524 22.49 -13.81 21.04
C CYS A 524 21.04 -13.68 21.49
N SER A 525 20.50 -14.75 22.05
CA SER A 525 19.13 -14.79 22.59
C SER A 525 19.02 -14.17 23.99
N ASP A 526 20.14 -14.10 24.72
CA ASP A 526 20.18 -13.50 26.05
C ASP A 526 20.48 -11.99 25.98
N LEU A 527 19.51 -11.19 26.40
CA LEU A 527 19.64 -9.72 26.48
C LEU A 527 20.75 -9.28 27.45
N GLY A 528 21.04 -10.08 28.48
CA GLY A 528 22.10 -9.79 29.44
C GLY A 528 23.49 -9.93 28.80
N ALA A 529 23.72 -11.03 28.09
CA ALA A 529 24.96 -11.26 27.35
C ALA A 529 25.16 -10.20 26.25
N LEU A 530 24.10 -9.86 25.54
CA LEU A 530 24.10 -8.79 24.51
C LEU A 530 24.46 -7.43 25.14
N SER A 531 23.88 -7.10 26.29
CA SER A 531 24.19 -5.86 27.02
C SER A 531 25.68 -5.77 27.40
N ASN A 532 26.20 -6.84 27.99
CA ASN A 532 27.61 -6.89 28.41
C ASN A 532 28.56 -6.73 27.22
N LEU A 533 28.25 -7.38 26.10
CA LEU A 533 29.06 -7.28 24.88
C LEU A 533 29.02 -5.88 24.27
N LEU A 534 27.87 -5.23 24.22
CA LEU A 534 27.77 -3.87 23.69
C LEU A 534 28.47 -2.85 24.59
N VAL A 535 28.29 -2.95 25.91
CA VAL A 535 28.96 -2.07 26.89
C VAL A 535 30.47 -2.26 26.88
N SER A 536 30.98 -3.49 26.79
CA SER A 536 32.42 -3.77 26.70
C SER A 536 33.06 -3.19 25.43
N ASN A 537 32.28 -3.04 24.35
CA ASN A 537 32.68 -2.39 23.11
C ASN A 537 32.46 -0.86 23.10
N GLY A 538 32.22 -0.25 24.27
CA GLY A 538 32.14 1.21 24.42
C GLY A 538 30.79 1.84 24.11
N TRP A 539 29.71 1.05 24.01
CA TRP A 539 28.39 1.63 23.80
C TRP A 539 27.92 2.46 24.99
N THR A 540 27.42 3.63 24.69
CA THR A 540 26.80 4.55 25.64
C THR A 540 25.31 4.76 25.30
N ILE A 541 24.56 5.43 26.16
CA ILE A 541 23.19 5.85 25.89
C ILE A 541 23.13 6.70 24.61
N LYS A 542 24.13 7.54 24.38
CA LYS A 542 24.28 8.34 23.18
C LYS A 542 24.36 7.48 21.91
N THR A 543 25.24 6.48 21.89
CA THR A 543 25.38 5.52 20.77
C THR A 543 24.08 4.76 20.54
N ALA A 544 23.40 4.35 21.62
CA ALA A 544 22.10 3.68 21.54
C ALA A 544 21.01 4.55 20.89
N ILE A 545 20.93 5.84 21.26
CA ILE A 545 19.99 6.80 20.65
C ILE A 545 20.32 7.01 19.17
N CYS A 546 21.59 7.23 18.82
CA CYS A 546 22.02 7.37 17.42
C CYS A 546 21.70 6.11 16.62
N MET A 547 21.90 4.90 17.19
CA MET A 547 21.54 3.65 16.53
C MET A 547 20.03 3.54 16.32
N ILE A 548 19.19 3.90 17.29
CA ILE A 548 17.73 3.90 17.13
C ILE A 548 17.31 4.84 16.01
N ILE A 549 17.88 6.05 15.96
CA ILE A 549 17.57 7.05 14.93
C ILE A 549 17.96 6.55 13.54
N ILE A 550 19.17 6.02 13.40
CA ILE A 550 19.62 5.54 12.09
C ILE A 550 18.84 4.31 11.63
N VAL A 551 18.50 3.38 12.53
CA VAL A 551 17.66 2.22 12.21
C VAL A 551 16.27 2.64 11.76
N LEU A 552 15.70 3.70 12.32
CA LEU A 552 14.42 4.26 11.88
C LEU A 552 14.49 4.90 10.50
N MET A 553 15.60 5.57 10.17
CA MET A 553 15.73 6.48 9.03
C MET A 553 16.84 6.10 8.04
N HIS A 554 17.38 4.87 8.08
CA HIS A 554 18.34 4.43 7.06
C HIS A 554 17.63 3.98 5.78
N PHE A 555 18.41 3.67 4.74
CA PHE A 555 17.90 3.18 3.47
C PHE A 555 17.00 1.95 3.63
N PRO A 556 15.98 1.79 2.75
CA PRO A 556 15.10 0.63 2.77
C PRO A 556 15.84 -0.64 2.30
N CYS A 557 15.34 -1.81 2.70
CA CYS A 557 15.92 -3.09 2.27
C CYS A 557 15.82 -3.26 0.74
N SER A 558 16.67 -4.14 0.20
CA SER A 558 16.76 -4.42 -1.23
C SER A 558 15.43 -4.78 -1.89
N THR A 559 14.59 -5.57 -1.21
CA THR A 559 13.24 -5.93 -1.67
C THR A 559 12.37 -4.70 -1.87
N THR A 560 12.46 -3.72 -0.96
CA THR A 560 11.74 -2.45 -1.08
C THR A 560 12.29 -1.62 -2.23
N CYS A 561 13.61 -1.52 -2.39
CA CYS A 561 14.24 -0.81 -3.50
C CYS A 561 13.83 -1.37 -4.86
N LEU A 562 13.83 -2.70 -5.01
CA LEU A 562 13.35 -3.38 -6.22
C LEU A 562 11.86 -3.10 -6.49
N THR A 563 11.06 -3.01 -5.42
CA THR A 563 9.64 -2.69 -5.54
C THR A 563 9.45 -1.25 -5.97
N ILE A 564 10.17 -0.29 -5.38
CA ILE A 564 10.15 1.12 -5.78
C ILE A 564 10.51 1.27 -7.27
N TYR A 565 11.58 0.59 -7.71
CA TYR A 565 11.97 0.61 -9.12
C TYR A 565 10.86 0.08 -10.06
N LYS A 566 10.20 -1.01 -9.66
CA LYS A 566 9.08 -1.58 -10.44
C LYS A 566 7.86 -0.66 -10.51
N GLU A 567 7.55 0.03 -9.41
CA GLU A 567 6.38 0.94 -9.34
C GLU A 567 6.63 2.28 -10.03
N THR A 568 7.84 2.81 -9.93
CA THR A 568 8.19 4.12 -10.50
C THR A 568 8.76 4.04 -11.89
N LYS A 569 9.32 2.87 -12.29
CA LYS A 569 10.10 2.63 -13.52
C LYS A 569 11.24 3.66 -13.70
N SER A 570 11.75 4.22 -12.61
CA SER A 570 12.76 5.29 -12.60
C SER A 570 13.89 4.99 -11.63
N LYS A 571 15.13 4.94 -12.15
CA LYS A 571 16.34 4.81 -11.32
C LYS A 571 16.52 6.00 -10.39
N LEU A 572 16.17 7.22 -10.86
CA LEU A 572 16.31 8.46 -10.08
C LEU A 572 15.44 8.43 -8.82
N TRP A 573 14.15 8.07 -8.94
CA TRP A 573 13.25 7.98 -7.80
C TRP A 573 13.64 6.89 -6.82
N THR A 574 14.20 5.79 -7.31
CA THR A 574 14.76 4.73 -6.45
C THR A 574 15.95 5.26 -5.68
N LEU A 575 16.87 5.98 -6.33
CA LEU A 575 18.03 6.59 -5.67
C LEU A 575 17.62 7.62 -4.62
N ILE A 576 16.67 8.50 -4.94
CA ILE A 576 16.11 9.47 -3.98
C ILE A 576 15.53 8.77 -2.76
N SER A 577 14.81 7.66 -2.98
CA SER A 577 14.20 6.86 -1.90
C SER A 577 15.23 6.17 -1.00
N ILE A 578 16.45 5.96 -1.47
CA ILE A 578 17.58 5.43 -0.69
C ILE A 578 18.29 6.57 0.05
N LEU A 579 18.65 7.61 -0.67
CA LEU A 579 19.50 8.70 -0.14
C LEU A 579 18.74 9.58 0.86
N LEU A 580 17.49 9.92 0.59
CA LEU A 580 16.73 10.87 1.40
C LEU A 580 16.55 10.41 2.86
N PRO A 581 16.07 9.18 3.14
CA PRO A 581 16.02 8.69 4.52
C PRO A 581 17.38 8.62 5.19
N THR A 582 18.39 8.11 4.48
CA THR A 582 19.74 7.94 5.01
C THR A 582 20.37 9.27 5.41
N ILE A 583 20.30 10.27 4.52
CA ILE A 583 20.83 11.62 4.81
C ILE A 583 20.07 12.24 5.99
N THR A 584 18.75 12.10 6.03
CA THR A 584 17.93 12.60 7.13
C THR A 584 18.33 11.93 8.45
N GLY A 585 18.50 10.61 8.47
CA GLY A 585 18.96 9.86 9.64
C GLY A 585 20.33 10.30 10.12
N LEU A 586 21.31 10.46 9.20
CA LEU A 586 22.66 10.95 9.53
C LEU A 586 22.65 12.36 10.09
N ILE A 587 21.80 13.27 9.55
CA ILE A 587 21.65 14.63 10.10
C ILE A 587 21.15 14.58 11.55
N PHE A 588 20.12 13.77 11.84
CA PHE A 588 19.61 13.63 13.20
C PHE A 588 20.65 12.99 14.14
N CYS A 589 21.41 11.98 13.69
CA CYS A 589 22.51 11.38 14.45
C CYS A 589 23.60 12.43 14.76
N PHE A 590 23.99 13.22 13.76
CA PHE A 590 24.98 14.30 13.95
C PHE A 590 24.52 15.34 14.97
N LEU A 591 23.26 15.79 14.87
CA LEU A 591 22.69 16.72 15.85
C LEU A 591 22.66 16.12 17.26
N THR A 592 22.27 14.85 17.39
CA THR A 592 22.27 14.13 18.68
C THR A 592 23.71 14.01 19.22
N ASN A 593 24.69 13.75 18.34
CA ASN A 593 26.10 13.63 18.71
C ASN A 593 26.68 14.94 19.25
N ILE A 594 26.23 16.09 18.76
CA ILE A 594 26.67 17.42 19.26
C ILE A 594 25.99 17.78 20.59
N VAL A 595 24.71 17.45 20.73
CA VAL A 595 23.90 17.87 21.91
C VAL A 595 24.23 17.02 23.14
N MET A 596 24.57 15.74 22.94
CA MET A 596 24.94 14.78 24.01
C MET A 596 26.46 14.53 24.07
#